data_542aa3008d622d65bf8e93c3d4117ed3
#
_entry.id   542aa3008d622d65bf8e93c3d4117ed3
#
_cell.length_a   1.000
_cell.length_b   1.000
_cell.length_c   1.000
_cell.angle_alpha   90.00
_cell.angle_beta   90.00
_cell.angle_gamma   90.00
#
_symmetry.space_group_name_H-M   'P 1'
#
loop_
_entity.id
_entity.type
_entity.pdbx_description
1 polymer ?
#
loop_
_entity_poly.entity_id
_entity_poly.type
_entity_poly.pdbx_seq_one_letter_code
_entity_poly.pdbx_strand_id
1 'polypeptide(L)'
;MKIPALEDVVWAELVLGPTVKRLRRNERVIDAFAVHGWITHTSKRDEFAITDSGRLVAEKRLSEHWPAWREDLVAFASLGYSPEDAGAWSLFKRAQANQIPRMVTCINRRTLNAWDRRHSKVGAGPPSKTLAEAQVTVDELTRLRLPPGSRMILQTGEIVDCDRLMAIFGEIAIPERAWGNIKQIETPNSRVLFSIENKGAFVDFPSVPNATLLFLPGDNTGAFQLIMSHMPPQTLIHFGDLDPDGIQIYEGMVSRGLAVRHFVPTYVDEYLITHAQPCKAPWPQRDYSSLHPVISTLVSRSLWLEHEALVLDHRFAAELESLITPRSTELNSWLDVLQKTASNSSS
;
A
#
# COMPACT_ATOMS: atom_id res chain seq x y z
N MET A 1 -26.00 -14.67 -18.53
CA MET A 1 -24.97 -15.04 -19.52
C MET A 1 -24.10 -16.14 -18.94
N LYS A 2 -23.88 -17.24 -19.66
CA LYS A 2 -23.16 -18.43 -19.14
C LYS A 2 -21.66 -18.22 -19.30
N ILE A 3 -20.86 -18.52 -18.27
CA ILE A 3 -19.40 -18.53 -18.38
C ILE A 3 -19.02 -19.66 -19.33
N PRO A 4 -18.16 -19.44 -20.35
CA PRO A 4 -17.75 -20.49 -21.24
C PRO A 4 -17.04 -21.60 -20.48
N ALA A 5 -17.27 -22.85 -20.89
CA ALA A 5 -16.54 -23.99 -20.34
C ALA A 5 -15.06 -23.89 -20.74
N LEU A 6 -14.15 -24.44 -19.91
CA LEU A 6 -12.72 -24.46 -20.22
C LEU A 6 -12.45 -25.07 -21.63
N GLU A 7 -13.21 -26.09 -21.99
CA GLU A 7 -13.13 -26.73 -23.29
C GLU A 7 -13.45 -25.77 -24.46
N ASP A 8 -14.49 -24.92 -24.28
CA ASP A 8 -14.86 -23.93 -25.28
C ASP A 8 -13.79 -22.83 -25.41
N VAL A 9 -13.14 -22.45 -24.28
CA VAL A 9 -12.01 -21.50 -24.30
C VAL A 9 -10.82 -22.09 -25.06
N VAL A 10 -10.45 -23.36 -24.81
CA VAL A 10 -9.35 -24.03 -25.52
C VAL A 10 -9.65 -24.14 -27.02
N TRP A 11 -10.89 -24.46 -27.41
CA TRP A 11 -11.32 -24.46 -28.81
C TRP A 11 -11.15 -23.09 -29.47
N ALA A 12 -11.59 -22.05 -28.79
CA ALA A 12 -11.49 -20.68 -29.29
C ALA A 12 -10.05 -20.23 -29.46
N GLU A 13 -9.14 -20.57 -28.52
CA GLU A 13 -7.70 -20.31 -28.66
C GLU A 13 -7.10 -21.03 -29.88
N LEU A 14 -7.45 -22.29 -30.09
CA LEU A 14 -6.97 -23.09 -31.21
C LEU A 14 -7.47 -22.57 -32.58
N VAL A 15 -8.64 -21.96 -32.62
CA VAL A 15 -9.17 -21.40 -33.86
C VAL A 15 -8.59 -20.02 -34.18
N LEU A 16 -8.32 -19.20 -33.15
CA LEU A 16 -7.76 -17.87 -33.32
C LEU A 16 -6.25 -17.86 -33.43
N GLY A 17 -5.57 -18.75 -32.69
CA GLY A 17 -4.13 -18.84 -32.65
C GLY A 17 -3.57 -19.98 -33.50
N PRO A 18 -2.27 -19.98 -33.84
CA PRO A 18 -1.64 -21.09 -34.54
C PRO A 18 -1.53 -22.35 -33.65
N THR A 19 -1.41 -22.18 -32.33
CA THR A 19 -1.13 -23.27 -31.38
C THR A 19 -1.64 -22.98 -29.98
N VAL A 20 -1.78 -24.05 -29.17
CA VAL A 20 -2.07 -23.95 -27.72
C VAL A 20 -1.05 -24.74 -26.94
N LYS A 21 -0.66 -24.28 -25.75
CA LYS A 21 0.22 -25.03 -24.84
C LYS A 21 -0.59 -25.93 -23.91
N ARG A 22 -0.09 -27.17 -23.74
CA ARG A 22 -0.57 -28.09 -22.70
C ARG A 22 -0.07 -27.61 -21.34
N LEU A 23 -0.99 -27.26 -20.47
CA LEU A 23 -0.76 -26.81 -19.09
C LEU A 23 -1.55 -27.70 -18.14
N ARG A 24 -1.14 -27.82 -16.88
CA ARG A 24 -1.83 -28.62 -15.86
C ARG A 24 -3.34 -28.37 -15.81
N ARG A 25 -3.78 -27.14 -16.06
CA ARG A 25 -5.20 -26.76 -16.02
C ARG A 25 -6.03 -27.22 -17.22
N ASN A 26 -5.41 -27.32 -18.43
CA ASN A 26 -6.10 -27.73 -19.66
C ASN A 26 -5.68 -29.13 -20.15
N GLU A 27 -4.84 -29.83 -19.43
CA GLU A 27 -4.26 -31.14 -19.79
C GLU A 27 -5.32 -32.15 -20.21
N ARG A 28 -6.37 -32.33 -19.42
CA ARG A 28 -7.47 -33.26 -19.73
C ARG A 28 -8.18 -32.92 -21.03
N VAL A 29 -8.35 -31.65 -21.33
CA VAL A 29 -9.01 -31.18 -22.56
C VAL A 29 -8.10 -31.44 -23.75
N ILE A 30 -6.82 -31.10 -23.64
CA ILE A 30 -5.82 -31.33 -24.70
C ILE A 30 -5.68 -32.81 -24.98
N ASP A 31 -5.59 -33.67 -23.96
CA ASP A 31 -5.49 -35.12 -24.13
C ASP A 31 -6.71 -35.71 -24.84
N ALA A 32 -7.92 -35.27 -24.47
CA ALA A 32 -9.15 -35.67 -25.15
C ALA A 32 -9.16 -35.25 -26.62
N PHE A 33 -8.74 -34.03 -26.94
CA PHE A 33 -8.69 -33.51 -28.30
C PHE A 33 -7.65 -34.27 -29.15
N ALA A 34 -6.52 -34.62 -28.56
CA ALA A 34 -5.47 -35.41 -29.21
C ALA A 34 -5.95 -36.85 -29.53
N VAL A 35 -6.66 -37.50 -28.60
CA VAL A 35 -7.25 -38.84 -28.81
C VAL A 35 -8.23 -38.85 -29.99
N HIS A 36 -8.98 -37.77 -30.15
CA HIS A 36 -9.91 -37.66 -31.28
C HIS A 36 -9.29 -37.17 -32.59
N GLY A 37 -7.97 -36.93 -32.60
CA GLY A 37 -7.26 -36.41 -33.77
C GLY A 37 -7.64 -34.98 -34.19
N TRP A 38 -8.25 -34.21 -33.29
CA TRP A 38 -8.65 -32.81 -33.54
C TRP A 38 -7.47 -31.84 -33.42
N ILE A 39 -6.43 -32.27 -32.72
CA ILE A 39 -5.18 -31.52 -32.59
C ILE A 39 -3.99 -32.44 -32.83
N THR A 40 -2.87 -31.87 -33.23
CA THR A 40 -1.61 -32.56 -33.45
C THR A 40 -0.46 -31.85 -32.77
N HIS A 41 0.57 -32.59 -32.35
CA HIS A 41 1.79 -32.02 -31.80
C HIS A 41 2.50 -31.14 -32.83
N THR A 42 3.01 -30.01 -32.37
CA THR A 42 3.97 -29.20 -33.13
C THR A 42 5.41 -29.71 -32.89
N SER A 43 6.38 -29.06 -33.51
CA SER A 43 7.80 -29.34 -33.21
C SER A 43 8.25 -28.89 -31.82
N LYS A 44 7.44 -28.13 -31.11
CA LYS A 44 7.76 -27.65 -29.77
C LYS A 44 7.10 -28.52 -28.70
N ARG A 45 7.83 -28.71 -27.61
CA ARG A 45 7.35 -29.50 -26.47
C ARG A 45 6.05 -28.93 -25.88
N ASP A 46 5.09 -29.81 -25.63
CA ASP A 46 3.79 -29.49 -25.03
C ASP A 46 2.96 -28.43 -25.80
N GLU A 47 3.22 -28.28 -27.11
CA GLU A 47 2.49 -27.35 -27.98
C GLU A 47 1.71 -28.12 -29.05
N PHE A 48 0.47 -27.75 -29.26
CA PHE A 48 -0.46 -28.45 -30.18
C PHE A 48 -1.08 -27.47 -31.16
N ALA A 49 -1.28 -27.89 -32.38
CA ALA A 49 -1.99 -27.16 -33.43
C ALA A 49 -3.31 -27.87 -33.77
N ILE A 50 -4.31 -27.08 -34.16
CA ILE A 50 -5.60 -27.64 -34.60
C ILE A 50 -5.47 -28.27 -35.99
N THR A 51 -6.14 -29.45 -36.19
CA THR A 51 -6.29 -30.07 -37.50
C THR A 51 -7.51 -29.48 -38.23
N ASP A 52 -7.62 -29.73 -39.53
CA ASP A 52 -8.77 -29.30 -40.33
C ASP A 52 -10.11 -29.88 -39.79
N SER A 53 -10.10 -31.18 -39.42
CA SER A 53 -11.25 -31.80 -38.78
C SER A 53 -11.56 -31.20 -37.42
N GLY A 54 -10.52 -30.89 -36.62
CA GLY A 54 -10.67 -30.20 -35.33
C GLY A 54 -11.26 -28.80 -35.49
N ARG A 55 -10.86 -28.08 -36.53
CA ARG A 55 -11.39 -26.73 -36.81
C ARG A 55 -12.87 -26.76 -37.08
N LEU A 56 -13.37 -27.70 -37.89
CA LEU A 56 -14.80 -27.86 -38.16
C LEU A 56 -15.58 -28.17 -36.88
N VAL A 57 -15.10 -29.05 -36.04
CA VAL A 57 -15.71 -29.39 -34.76
C VAL A 57 -15.73 -28.18 -33.82
N ALA A 58 -14.61 -27.46 -33.74
CA ALA A 58 -14.48 -26.27 -32.91
C ALA A 58 -15.46 -25.16 -33.30
N GLU A 59 -15.54 -24.83 -34.60
CA GLU A 59 -16.42 -23.78 -35.10
C GLU A 59 -17.90 -24.10 -34.87
N LYS A 60 -18.30 -25.35 -35.13
CA LYS A 60 -19.66 -25.82 -34.85
C LYS A 60 -19.97 -25.67 -33.35
N ARG A 61 -19.14 -26.24 -32.50
CA ARG A 61 -19.34 -26.22 -31.04
C ARG A 61 -19.37 -24.80 -30.47
N LEU A 62 -18.43 -23.95 -30.88
CA LEU A 62 -18.40 -22.55 -30.45
C LEU A 62 -19.62 -21.78 -30.87
N SER A 63 -20.11 -21.99 -32.11
CA SER A 63 -21.35 -21.35 -32.61
C SER A 63 -22.57 -21.77 -31.79
N GLU A 64 -22.64 -23.04 -31.35
CA GLU A 64 -23.75 -23.56 -30.55
C GLU A 64 -23.69 -23.14 -29.07
N HIS A 65 -22.49 -23.20 -28.47
CA HIS A 65 -22.35 -23.03 -27.05
C HIS A 65 -21.96 -21.61 -26.63
N TRP A 66 -21.30 -20.89 -27.53
CA TRP A 66 -20.76 -19.55 -27.27
C TRP A 66 -20.80 -18.66 -28.53
N PRO A 67 -21.99 -18.28 -29.02
CA PRO A 67 -22.13 -17.59 -30.29
C PRO A 67 -21.33 -16.30 -30.48
N ALA A 68 -21.07 -15.55 -29.40
CA ALA A 68 -20.27 -14.32 -29.39
C ALA A 68 -18.81 -14.54 -29.06
N TRP A 69 -18.26 -15.72 -29.28
CA TRP A 69 -16.93 -16.09 -28.80
C TRP A 69 -15.79 -15.22 -29.39
N ARG A 70 -15.92 -14.80 -30.65
CA ARG A 70 -14.89 -13.98 -31.32
C ARG A 70 -14.83 -12.59 -30.72
N GLU A 71 -15.98 -11.94 -30.59
CA GLU A 71 -16.11 -10.61 -30.02
C GLU A 71 -15.71 -10.61 -28.55
N ASP A 72 -16.15 -11.60 -27.80
CA ASP A 72 -15.79 -11.77 -26.38
C ASP A 72 -14.29 -11.93 -26.19
N LEU A 73 -13.61 -12.77 -27.01
CA LEU A 73 -12.17 -12.96 -26.91
C LEU A 73 -11.37 -11.73 -27.31
N VAL A 74 -11.79 -11.03 -28.37
CA VAL A 74 -11.14 -9.78 -28.77
C VAL A 74 -11.27 -8.74 -27.65
N ALA A 75 -12.46 -8.57 -27.10
CA ALA A 75 -12.70 -7.67 -25.99
C ALA A 75 -11.92 -8.07 -24.73
N PHE A 76 -11.81 -9.36 -24.45
CA PHE A 76 -11.06 -9.91 -23.33
C PHE A 76 -9.54 -9.67 -23.47
N ALA A 77 -9.00 -9.94 -24.65
CA ALA A 77 -7.61 -9.68 -24.96
C ALA A 77 -7.27 -8.18 -24.92
N SER A 78 -8.19 -7.32 -25.38
CA SER A 78 -8.00 -5.85 -25.32
C SER A 78 -7.90 -5.31 -23.89
N LEU A 79 -8.44 -6.04 -22.90
CA LEU A 79 -8.33 -5.75 -21.48
C LEU A 79 -7.03 -6.29 -20.85
N GLY A 80 -6.19 -6.98 -21.64
CA GLY A 80 -4.91 -7.54 -21.20
C GLY A 80 -5.03 -8.84 -20.40
N TYR A 81 -6.18 -9.53 -20.48
CA TYR A 81 -6.37 -10.84 -19.84
C TYR A 81 -5.97 -11.99 -20.77
N SER A 82 -5.46 -13.06 -20.17
CA SER A 82 -5.27 -14.32 -20.89
C SER A 82 -6.58 -15.10 -20.95
N PRO A 83 -7.01 -15.58 -22.14
CA PRO A 83 -8.22 -16.38 -22.29
C PRO A 83 -8.27 -17.65 -21.42
N GLU A 84 -7.10 -18.15 -21.04
CA GLU A 84 -6.94 -19.33 -20.20
C GLU A 84 -7.27 -19.09 -18.72
N ASP A 85 -7.41 -17.85 -18.29
CA ASP A 85 -7.72 -17.51 -16.89
C ASP A 85 -9.22 -17.57 -16.65
N ALA A 86 -9.72 -18.70 -16.13
CA ALA A 86 -11.12 -18.87 -15.78
C ALA A 86 -11.62 -17.81 -14.75
N GLY A 87 -10.73 -17.35 -13.87
CA GLY A 87 -11.03 -16.23 -12.97
C GLY A 87 -11.23 -14.93 -13.71
N ALA A 88 -10.39 -14.64 -14.70
CA ALA A 88 -10.51 -13.46 -15.55
C ALA A 88 -11.79 -13.49 -16.40
N TRP A 89 -12.21 -14.64 -16.92
CA TRP A 89 -13.51 -14.78 -17.61
C TRP A 89 -14.68 -14.44 -16.70
N SER A 90 -14.64 -14.88 -15.46
CA SER A 90 -15.67 -14.53 -14.48
C SER A 90 -15.73 -13.03 -14.24
N LEU A 91 -14.57 -12.36 -14.17
CA LEU A 91 -14.47 -10.91 -14.03
C LEU A 91 -14.99 -10.17 -15.28
N PHE A 92 -14.58 -10.61 -16.45
CA PHE A 92 -14.99 -10.03 -17.72
C PHE A 92 -16.52 -10.10 -17.91
N LYS A 93 -17.12 -11.26 -17.71
CA LYS A 93 -18.59 -11.42 -17.82
C LYS A 93 -19.35 -10.60 -16.78
N ARG A 94 -18.77 -10.36 -15.62
CA ARG A 94 -19.34 -9.44 -14.63
C ARG A 94 -19.18 -7.99 -15.02
N ALA A 95 -18.03 -7.61 -15.53
CA ALA A 95 -17.82 -6.26 -16.04
C ALA A 95 -18.82 -5.92 -17.15
N GLN A 96 -19.19 -6.92 -18.00
CA GLN A 96 -20.23 -6.76 -18.99
C GLN A 96 -21.65 -6.73 -18.39
N ALA A 97 -21.93 -7.55 -17.38
CA ALA A 97 -23.28 -7.71 -16.82
C ALA A 97 -23.61 -6.72 -15.70
N ASN A 98 -22.61 -6.32 -14.93
CA ASN A 98 -22.76 -5.49 -13.74
C ASN A 98 -21.69 -4.39 -13.73
N GLN A 99 -21.91 -3.35 -14.52
CA GLN A 99 -21.09 -2.14 -14.38
C GLN A 99 -21.31 -1.58 -12.98
N ILE A 100 -20.21 -1.18 -12.31
CA ILE A 100 -20.33 -0.39 -11.07
C ILE A 100 -21.18 0.83 -11.41
N PRO A 101 -22.22 1.12 -10.62
CA PRO A 101 -23.08 2.26 -10.90
C PRO A 101 -22.26 3.54 -11.06
N ARG A 102 -22.50 4.33 -12.10
CA ARG A 102 -21.74 5.58 -12.37
C ARG A 102 -21.73 6.56 -11.20
N MET A 103 -22.70 6.45 -10.29
CA MET A 103 -22.75 7.25 -9.05
C MET A 103 -21.69 6.86 -8.02
N VAL A 104 -21.05 5.68 -8.17
CA VAL A 104 -19.97 5.23 -7.28
C VAL A 104 -18.67 5.82 -7.77
N THR A 105 -18.30 6.96 -7.24
CA THR A 105 -17.05 7.66 -7.56
C THR A 105 -15.87 7.19 -6.70
N CYS A 106 -16.14 6.50 -5.59
CA CYS A 106 -15.15 5.99 -4.66
C CYS A 106 -15.59 4.63 -4.11
N ILE A 107 -14.70 3.64 -4.11
CA ILE A 107 -14.98 2.28 -3.64
C ILE A 107 -13.86 1.77 -2.75
N ASN A 108 -14.22 1.11 -1.64
CA ASN A 108 -13.24 0.45 -0.79
C ASN A 108 -12.65 -0.77 -1.49
N ARG A 109 -11.33 -0.96 -1.38
CA ARG A 109 -10.60 -2.10 -1.96
C ARG A 109 -11.19 -3.45 -1.56
N ARG A 110 -11.62 -3.62 -0.29
CA ARG A 110 -12.22 -4.88 0.17
C ARG A 110 -13.58 -5.12 -0.47
N THR A 111 -14.38 -4.06 -0.62
CA THR A 111 -15.67 -4.12 -1.33
C THR A 111 -15.45 -4.47 -2.80
N LEU A 112 -14.47 -3.84 -3.44
CA LEU A 112 -14.09 -4.15 -4.81
C LEU A 112 -13.63 -5.59 -4.96
N ASN A 113 -12.76 -6.07 -4.06
CA ASN A 113 -12.31 -7.46 -4.07
C ASN A 113 -13.48 -8.44 -3.89
N ALA A 114 -14.41 -8.15 -2.97
CA ALA A 114 -15.61 -8.96 -2.78
C ALA A 114 -16.52 -8.94 -4.01
N TRP A 115 -16.67 -7.78 -4.65
CA TRP A 115 -17.39 -7.63 -5.91
C TRP A 115 -16.76 -8.48 -7.02
N ASP A 116 -15.45 -8.48 -7.11
CA ASP A 116 -14.68 -9.31 -8.03
C ASP A 116 -14.57 -10.79 -7.59
N ARG A 117 -15.25 -11.19 -6.52
CA ARG A 117 -15.18 -12.51 -5.87
C ARG A 117 -13.77 -12.95 -5.47
N ARG A 118 -12.86 -12.03 -5.34
CA ARG A 118 -11.56 -12.26 -4.73
C ARG A 118 -11.72 -12.30 -3.21
N HIS A 119 -10.80 -12.94 -2.55
CA HIS A 119 -10.74 -12.84 -1.10
C HIS A 119 -10.48 -11.37 -0.71
N SER A 120 -11.28 -10.84 0.21
CA SER A 120 -11.22 -9.41 0.59
C SER A 120 -9.86 -8.94 1.09
N LYS A 121 -9.01 -9.87 1.56
CA LYS A 121 -7.65 -9.60 2.07
C LYS A 121 -6.54 -9.73 1.03
N VAL A 122 -6.86 -10.16 -0.19
CA VAL A 122 -5.84 -10.25 -1.25
C VAL A 122 -5.38 -8.85 -1.62
N GLY A 123 -4.07 -8.66 -1.74
CA GLY A 123 -3.47 -7.42 -2.20
C GLY A 123 -4.11 -6.98 -3.53
N ALA A 124 -4.20 -5.69 -3.75
CA ALA A 124 -4.77 -5.14 -4.97
C ALA A 124 -3.89 -5.57 -6.17
N GLY A 125 -4.40 -6.52 -6.95
CA GLY A 125 -3.99 -6.58 -8.35
C GLY A 125 -4.43 -5.28 -9.04
N PRO A 126 -3.86 -4.95 -10.22
CA PRO A 126 -4.29 -3.77 -10.96
C PRO A 126 -5.81 -3.80 -11.10
N PRO A 127 -6.52 -2.69 -10.81
CA PRO A 127 -7.95 -2.61 -11.02
C PRO A 127 -8.23 -2.98 -12.48
N SER A 128 -9.29 -3.74 -12.73
CA SER A 128 -9.71 -3.98 -14.10
C SER A 128 -9.90 -2.61 -14.77
N LYS A 129 -9.45 -2.44 -16.00
CA LYS A 129 -9.59 -1.16 -16.76
C LYS A 129 -11.04 -0.64 -16.80
N THR A 130 -12.02 -1.51 -16.59
CA THR A 130 -13.45 -1.17 -16.48
C THR A 130 -13.84 -0.41 -15.20
N LEU A 131 -12.93 -0.34 -14.20
CA LEU A 131 -13.09 0.39 -12.95
C LEU A 131 -12.30 1.71 -12.90
N ALA A 132 -11.74 2.14 -14.03
CA ALA A 132 -10.87 3.31 -14.12
C ALA A 132 -11.53 4.64 -13.71
N GLU A 133 -12.86 4.69 -13.58
CA GLU A 133 -13.60 5.91 -13.23
C GLU A 133 -13.81 6.06 -11.70
N ALA A 134 -13.70 4.98 -10.92
CA ALA A 134 -13.89 5.03 -9.48
C ALA A 134 -12.55 5.03 -8.75
N GLN A 135 -12.38 5.96 -7.81
CA GLN A 135 -11.22 5.96 -6.91
C GLN A 135 -11.30 4.75 -5.98
N VAL A 136 -10.25 3.93 -5.97
CA VAL A 136 -10.14 2.80 -5.04
C VAL A 136 -9.40 3.25 -3.79
N THR A 137 -10.03 3.11 -2.63
CA THR A 137 -9.46 3.47 -1.33
C THR A 137 -9.25 2.24 -0.46
N VAL A 138 -8.32 2.32 0.48
CA VAL A 138 -8.17 1.34 1.57
C VAL A 138 -8.99 1.73 2.79
N ASP A 139 -9.44 2.99 2.85
CA ASP A 139 -10.18 3.61 3.95
C ASP A 139 -9.44 3.47 5.30
N GLU A 140 -8.14 3.67 5.26
CA GLU A 140 -7.35 3.74 6.48
C GLU A 140 -7.66 5.02 7.26
N LEU A 141 -7.52 4.92 8.56
CA LEU A 141 -7.68 6.05 9.46
C LEU A 141 -6.31 6.67 9.73
N THR A 142 -6.16 7.92 9.35
CA THR A 142 -5.04 8.72 9.80
C THR A 142 -5.34 9.25 11.19
N ARG A 143 -4.55 8.88 12.19
CA ARG A 143 -4.72 9.33 13.57
C ARG A 143 -3.69 10.37 13.91
N LEU A 144 -4.16 11.52 14.40
CA LEU A 144 -3.36 12.68 14.73
C LEU A 144 -3.60 13.13 16.17
N ARG A 145 -2.56 13.56 16.85
CA ARG A 145 -2.65 14.36 18.06
C ARG A 145 -2.04 15.71 17.74
N LEU A 146 -2.88 16.73 17.76
CA LEU A 146 -2.51 18.09 17.34
C LEU A 146 -2.20 18.96 18.56
N PRO A 147 -1.22 19.87 18.46
CA PRO A 147 -0.92 20.81 19.54
C PRO A 147 -2.03 21.87 19.68
N PRO A 148 -2.10 22.54 20.85
CA PRO A 148 -3.08 23.60 21.08
C PRO A 148 -3.01 24.73 20.06
N GLY A 149 -4.17 25.29 19.70
CA GLY A 149 -4.34 26.33 18.70
C GLY A 149 -4.46 25.79 17.27
N SER A 150 -4.51 24.47 17.09
CA SER A 150 -4.66 23.85 15.78
C SER A 150 -6.06 24.01 15.22
N ARG A 151 -6.15 24.21 13.89
CA ARG A 151 -7.41 24.38 13.16
C ARG A 151 -7.40 23.59 11.87
N MET A 152 -8.54 23.04 11.49
CA MET A 152 -8.73 22.38 10.21
C MET A 152 -9.61 23.26 9.33
N ILE A 153 -9.13 23.62 8.16
CA ILE A 153 -9.86 24.41 7.16
C ILE A 153 -10.42 23.45 6.12
N LEU A 154 -11.74 23.45 5.95
CA LEU A 154 -12.40 22.63 4.96
C LEU A 154 -12.36 23.28 3.56
N GLN A 155 -12.61 22.51 2.51
CA GLN A 155 -12.74 23.02 1.14
C GLN A 155 -13.88 24.05 1.00
N THR A 156 -14.89 23.98 1.85
CA THR A 156 -15.99 24.95 1.94
C THR A 156 -15.58 26.30 2.54
N GLY A 157 -14.39 26.38 3.15
CA GLY A 157 -13.95 27.54 3.93
C GLY A 157 -14.36 27.50 5.40
N GLU A 158 -15.14 26.52 5.82
CA GLU A 158 -15.46 26.30 7.24
C GLU A 158 -14.20 25.97 8.04
N ILE A 159 -14.12 26.46 9.27
CA ILE A 159 -13.02 26.22 10.20
C ILE A 159 -13.51 25.31 11.32
N VAL A 160 -12.85 24.17 11.48
CA VAL A 160 -13.08 23.23 12.58
C VAL A 160 -12.04 23.50 13.67
N ASP A 161 -12.52 23.74 14.88
CA ASP A 161 -11.67 23.89 16.07
C ASP A 161 -11.14 22.51 16.51
N CYS A 162 -9.85 22.28 16.28
CA CYS A 162 -9.21 21.03 16.65
C CYS A 162 -8.98 20.89 18.15
N ASP A 163 -8.84 21.98 18.91
CA ASP A 163 -8.65 21.94 20.36
C ASP A 163 -9.85 21.31 21.05
N ARG A 164 -11.05 21.63 20.57
CA ARG A 164 -12.27 21.02 21.10
C ARG A 164 -12.33 19.51 20.83
N LEU A 165 -11.94 19.08 19.62
CA LEU A 165 -11.89 17.67 19.27
C LEU A 165 -10.83 16.92 20.10
N MET A 166 -9.66 17.53 20.25
CA MET A 166 -8.58 16.98 21.08
C MET A 166 -8.98 16.85 22.54
N ALA A 167 -9.69 17.85 23.10
CA ALA A 167 -10.17 17.81 24.48
C ALA A 167 -11.21 16.70 24.74
N ILE A 168 -12.02 16.36 23.71
CA ILE A 168 -13.07 15.34 23.84
C ILE A 168 -12.49 13.94 23.59
N PHE A 169 -11.69 13.76 22.55
CA PHE A 169 -11.29 12.45 22.04
C PHE A 169 -9.82 12.10 22.31
N GLY A 170 -8.98 13.06 22.68
CA GLY A 170 -7.53 12.89 22.85
C GLY A 170 -6.76 12.74 21.53
N GLU A 171 -7.45 12.48 20.42
CA GLU A 171 -6.91 12.36 19.07
C GLU A 171 -7.97 12.68 18.02
N ILE A 172 -7.53 12.96 16.80
CA ILE A 172 -8.41 13.12 15.63
C ILE A 172 -8.12 11.99 14.65
N ALA A 173 -9.14 11.19 14.31
CA ALA A 173 -9.06 10.13 13.33
C ALA A 173 -9.74 10.57 12.04
N ILE A 174 -8.95 10.73 10.97
CA ILE A 174 -9.41 11.20 9.66
C ILE A 174 -9.44 10.02 8.70
N PRO A 175 -10.63 9.59 8.22
CA PRO A 175 -10.73 8.58 7.16
C PRO A 175 -10.09 9.06 5.86
N GLU A 176 -9.48 8.15 5.11
CA GLU A 176 -8.83 8.46 3.83
C GLU A 176 -9.73 9.30 2.90
N ARG A 177 -11.01 8.98 2.80
CA ARG A 177 -11.98 9.71 1.96
C ARG A 177 -12.29 11.12 2.43
N ALA A 178 -12.08 11.42 3.71
CA ALA A 178 -12.36 12.73 4.27
C ALA A 178 -11.28 13.77 3.91
N TRP A 179 -10.08 13.33 3.52
CA TRP A 179 -9.00 14.24 3.14
C TRP A 179 -9.36 15.14 1.96
N GLY A 180 -10.16 14.66 1.00
CA GLY A 180 -10.66 15.48 -0.10
C GLY A 180 -11.52 16.69 0.34
N ASN A 181 -12.08 16.65 1.55
CA ASN A 181 -12.86 17.74 2.13
C ASN A 181 -12.01 18.73 2.93
N ILE A 182 -10.75 18.36 3.22
CA ILE A 182 -9.83 19.19 4.01
C ILE A 182 -8.94 19.96 3.04
N LYS A 183 -8.91 21.26 3.20
CA LYS A 183 -8.02 22.14 2.44
C LYS A 183 -6.65 22.24 3.09
N GLN A 184 -6.64 22.41 4.42
CA GLN A 184 -5.41 22.61 5.18
C GLN A 184 -5.65 22.31 6.66
N ILE A 185 -4.60 21.84 7.34
CA ILE A 185 -4.55 21.77 8.81
C ILE A 185 -3.47 22.76 9.27
N GLU A 186 -3.90 23.79 10.00
CA GLU A 186 -3.01 24.78 10.58
C GLU A 186 -2.60 24.33 11.97
N THR A 187 -1.30 24.31 12.21
CA THR A 187 -0.69 23.97 13.49
C THR A 187 0.32 25.05 13.89
N PRO A 188 -0.15 26.26 14.27
CA PRO A 188 0.69 27.46 14.38
C PRO A 188 1.84 27.29 15.39
N ASN A 189 1.64 26.45 16.39
CA ASN A 189 2.63 26.21 17.43
C ASN A 189 3.47 24.95 17.18
N SER A 190 3.17 24.15 16.14
CA SER A 190 3.91 22.94 15.84
C SER A 190 5.11 23.24 14.95
N ARG A 191 6.27 22.75 15.35
CA ARG A 191 7.50 22.80 14.56
C ARG A 191 7.99 21.41 14.16
N VAL A 192 7.47 20.39 14.82
CA VAL A 192 7.90 19.00 14.67
C VAL A 192 6.69 18.11 14.45
N LEU A 193 6.81 17.21 13.49
CA LEU A 193 5.90 16.10 13.26
C LEU A 193 6.61 14.80 13.65
N PHE A 194 6.11 14.15 14.70
CA PHE A 194 6.52 12.80 15.06
C PHE A 194 5.66 11.78 14.32
N SER A 195 6.27 10.91 13.53
CA SER A 195 5.63 9.69 13.06
C SER A 195 5.94 8.53 14.00
N ILE A 196 4.90 7.88 14.50
CA ILE A 196 5.01 6.82 15.51
C ILE A 196 4.43 5.55 14.89
N GLU A 197 5.23 4.50 14.82
CA GLU A 197 4.89 3.28 14.07
C GLU A 197 3.85 2.43 14.78
N ASN A 198 4.02 2.21 16.09
CA ASN A 198 3.16 1.34 16.87
C ASN A 198 2.03 2.08 17.57
N LYS A 199 0.86 1.43 17.58
CA LYS A 199 -0.34 1.99 18.20
C LYS A 199 -0.17 2.17 19.71
N GLY A 200 0.48 1.23 20.38
CA GLY A 200 0.75 1.31 21.82
C GLY A 200 1.57 2.54 22.14
N ALA A 201 2.72 2.68 21.48
CA ALA A 201 3.57 3.86 21.63
C ALA A 201 2.85 5.16 21.31
N PHE A 202 2.02 5.22 20.25
CA PHE A 202 1.25 6.42 19.90
C PHE A 202 0.24 6.82 20.97
N VAL A 203 -0.45 5.84 21.58
CA VAL A 203 -1.45 6.12 22.64
C VAL A 203 -0.78 6.59 23.91
N ASP A 204 0.33 5.95 24.30
CA ASP A 204 1.07 6.25 25.53
C ASP A 204 2.10 7.37 25.36
N PHE A 205 2.30 7.85 24.14
CA PHE A 205 3.22 8.95 23.86
C PHE A 205 2.83 10.19 24.68
N PRO A 206 3.74 10.82 25.40
CA PRO A 206 3.41 11.99 26.20
C PRO A 206 2.90 13.14 25.32
N SER A 207 2.08 14.00 25.90
CA SER A 207 1.61 15.21 25.22
C SER A 207 2.78 16.18 25.06
N VAL A 208 3.03 16.61 23.82
CA VAL A 208 4.12 17.53 23.50
C VAL A 208 3.50 18.82 22.92
N PRO A 209 3.51 19.95 23.65
CA PRO A 209 2.75 21.15 23.31
C PRO A 209 3.07 21.75 21.92
N ASN A 210 4.30 21.55 21.43
CA ASN A 210 4.79 22.14 20.18
C ASN A 210 5.04 21.09 19.09
N ALA A 211 4.41 19.94 19.17
CA ALA A 211 4.56 18.87 18.20
C ALA A 211 3.22 18.30 17.75
N THR A 212 3.18 17.89 16.50
CA THR A 212 2.11 17.05 15.95
C THR A 212 2.56 15.60 16.04
N LEU A 213 1.68 14.71 16.52
CA LEU A 213 1.92 13.29 16.54
C LEU A 213 1.06 12.61 15.45
N LEU A 214 1.67 11.76 14.69
CA LEU A 214 1.03 10.97 13.63
C LEU A 214 1.24 9.49 13.92
N PHE A 215 0.17 8.72 13.99
CA PHE A 215 0.25 7.28 13.94
C PHE A 215 0.46 6.82 12.50
N LEU A 216 1.55 6.13 12.25
CA LEU A 216 1.95 5.61 10.94
C LEU A 216 2.13 4.09 11.02
N PRO A 217 1.08 3.28 10.80
CA PRO A 217 1.18 1.83 10.90
C PRO A 217 1.98 1.24 9.73
N GLY A 218 3.08 0.58 10.03
CA GLY A 218 3.92 -0.11 9.06
C GLY A 218 4.43 0.83 7.95
N ASP A 219 4.54 0.31 6.73
CA ASP A 219 5.05 1.03 5.56
C ASP A 219 4.01 1.94 4.86
N ASN A 220 2.94 2.32 5.55
CA ASN A 220 1.88 3.19 4.98
C ASN A 220 2.34 4.65 4.77
N THR A 221 3.36 4.79 3.98
CA THR A 221 3.95 6.08 3.63
C THR A 221 3.06 6.96 2.75
N GLY A 222 2.01 6.39 2.15
CA GLY A 222 1.00 7.16 1.41
C GLY A 222 0.21 8.11 2.32
N ALA A 223 -0.15 7.66 3.52
CA ALA A 223 -0.79 8.51 4.54
C ALA A 223 0.12 9.68 4.94
N PHE A 224 1.43 9.43 5.02
CA PHE A 224 2.40 10.47 5.36
C PHE A 224 2.47 11.57 4.29
N GLN A 225 2.55 11.22 3.01
CA GLN A 225 2.54 12.19 1.91
C GLN A 225 1.25 13.02 1.90
N LEU A 226 0.13 12.37 2.15
CA LEU A 226 -1.17 13.01 2.21
C LEU A 226 -1.22 14.07 3.33
N ILE A 227 -0.71 13.74 4.52
CA ILE A 227 -0.65 14.68 5.64
C ILE A 227 0.26 15.85 5.30
N MET A 228 1.45 15.59 4.78
CA MET A 228 2.41 16.63 4.43
C MET A 228 1.88 17.61 3.37
N SER A 229 0.96 17.16 2.51
CA SER A 229 0.32 18.05 1.52
C SER A 229 -0.74 18.97 2.14
N HIS A 230 -1.22 18.67 3.35
CA HIS A 230 -2.26 19.43 4.03
C HIS A 230 -1.76 20.24 5.25
N MET A 231 -0.51 20.03 5.64
CA MET A 231 0.10 20.70 6.80
C MET A 231 1.31 21.54 6.37
N PRO A 232 1.59 22.65 7.10
CA PRO A 232 2.82 23.40 6.84
C PRO A 232 4.06 22.51 7.05
N PRO A 233 5.18 22.83 6.36
CA PRO A 233 6.43 22.09 6.53
C PRO A 233 6.87 22.05 7.99
N GLN A 234 7.23 20.88 8.49
CA GLN A 234 7.70 20.64 9.84
C GLN A 234 8.96 19.77 9.81
N THR A 235 9.75 19.86 10.88
CA THR A 235 10.83 18.88 11.07
C THR A 235 10.23 17.51 11.33
N LEU A 236 10.64 16.53 10.53
CA LEU A 236 10.12 15.16 10.64
C LEU A 236 11.00 14.33 11.54
N ILE A 237 10.39 13.68 12.53
CA ILE A 237 11.06 12.74 13.43
C ILE A 237 10.28 11.44 13.43
N HIS A 238 10.94 10.35 13.11
CA HIS A 238 10.37 9.01 13.16
C HIS A 238 10.74 8.30 14.43
N PHE A 239 9.77 7.73 15.11
CA PHE A 239 9.92 6.85 16.27
C PHE A 239 9.28 5.51 15.93
N GLY A 240 10.11 4.52 15.65
CA GLY A 240 9.73 3.19 15.19
C GLY A 240 10.52 2.09 15.89
N ASP A 241 10.13 0.85 15.66
CA ASP A 241 10.77 -0.32 16.23
C ASP A 241 12.25 -0.42 15.85
N LEU A 242 13.06 -0.85 16.78
CA LEU A 242 14.47 -1.11 16.56
C LEU A 242 14.65 -2.57 16.12
N ASP A 243 14.04 -2.89 14.98
CA ASP A 243 14.09 -4.18 14.33
C ASP A 243 14.31 -4.03 12.80
N PRO A 244 14.52 -5.14 12.05
CA PRO A 244 14.73 -5.06 10.60
C PRO A 244 13.63 -4.34 9.82
N ASP A 245 12.35 -4.54 10.21
CA ASP A 245 11.19 -3.99 9.51
C ASP A 245 11.05 -2.48 9.82
N GLY A 246 11.16 -2.08 11.10
CA GLY A 246 11.11 -0.66 11.50
C GLY A 246 12.26 0.17 10.89
N ILE A 247 13.46 -0.39 10.82
CA ILE A 247 14.58 0.27 10.12
C ILE A 247 14.30 0.38 8.61
N GLN A 248 13.69 -0.63 7.99
CA GLN A 248 13.33 -0.57 6.58
C GLN A 248 12.26 0.51 6.32
N ILE A 249 11.31 0.71 7.23
CA ILE A 249 10.29 1.78 7.15
C ILE A 249 10.98 3.14 7.19
N TYR A 250 11.85 3.38 8.17
CA TYR A 250 12.62 4.62 8.28
C TYR A 250 13.42 4.93 7.00
N GLU A 251 14.19 3.96 6.51
CA GLU A 251 14.97 4.11 5.27
C GLU A 251 14.09 4.30 4.03
N GLY A 252 12.93 3.66 4.01
CA GLY A 252 11.91 3.87 3.00
C GLY A 252 11.43 5.32 2.93
N MET A 253 11.31 6.00 4.07
CA MET A 253 11.01 7.44 4.12
C MET A 253 12.18 8.26 3.56
N VAL A 254 13.41 7.98 3.99
CA VAL A 254 14.60 8.68 3.51
C VAL A 254 14.79 8.52 1.99
N SER A 255 14.62 7.31 1.47
CA SER A 255 14.77 7.01 0.03
C SER A 255 13.75 7.74 -0.86
N ARG A 256 12.60 8.15 -0.29
CA ARG A 256 11.59 8.98 -0.96
C ARG A 256 11.88 10.48 -0.88
N GLY A 257 13.06 10.86 -0.41
CA GLY A 257 13.49 12.25 -0.31
C GLY A 257 12.94 13.00 0.89
N LEU A 258 12.39 12.30 1.90
CA LEU A 258 11.94 12.95 3.13
C LEU A 258 13.14 13.21 4.05
N ALA A 259 13.27 14.47 4.50
CA ALA A 259 14.27 14.86 5.49
C ALA A 259 13.80 14.43 6.91
N VAL A 260 13.79 13.13 7.17
CA VAL A 260 13.32 12.53 8.43
C VAL A 260 14.50 12.16 9.31
N ARG A 261 14.39 12.41 10.62
CA ARG A 261 15.36 11.99 11.64
C ARG A 261 14.81 10.78 12.38
N HIS A 262 15.64 9.77 12.58
CA HIS A 262 15.29 8.64 13.45
C HIS A 262 15.52 9.04 14.90
N PHE A 263 14.50 8.96 15.74
CA PHE A 263 14.62 9.22 17.18
C PHE A 263 14.85 7.91 17.92
N VAL A 264 15.98 7.87 18.61
CA VAL A 264 16.34 6.80 19.53
C VAL A 264 16.73 7.48 20.84
N PRO A 265 16.02 7.21 21.95
CA PRO A 265 16.34 7.81 23.25
C PRO A 265 17.76 7.50 23.72
N THR A 266 18.39 8.44 24.43
CA THR A 266 19.79 8.30 24.87
C THR A 266 20.00 7.17 25.87
N TYR A 267 18.96 6.77 26.59
CA TYR A 267 19.00 5.69 27.58
C TYR A 267 18.69 4.29 26.99
N VAL A 268 18.56 4.18 25.66
CA VAL A 268 18.19 2.91 24.98
C VAL A 268 19.10 1.74 25.35
N ASP A 269 20.37 1.99 25.60
CA ASP A 269 21.34 0.93 25.95
C ASP A 269 20.97 0.20 27.26
N GLU A 270 20.30 0.86 28.21
CA GLU A 270 19.81 0.23 29.43
C GLU A 270 18.70 -0.78 29.13
N TYR A 271 17.85 -0.47 28.13
CA TYR A 271 16.76 -1.33 27.69
C TYR A 271 17.22 -2.52 26.86
N LEU A 272 18.39 -2.45 26.21
CA LEU A 272 18.96 -3.61 25.53
C LEU A 272 19.19 -4.79 26.47
N ILE A 273 19.54 -4.50 27.73
CA ILE A 273 19.86 -5.55 28.74
C ILE A 273 18.55 -6.21 29.22
N THR A 274 17.49 -5.45 29.36
CA THR A 274 16.27 -5.88 30.06
C THR A 274 15.11 -6.23 29.13
N HIS A 275 15.03 -5.63 27.94
CA HIS A 275 13.86 -5.72 27.05
C HIS A 275 14.19 -6.22 25.65
N ALA A 276 15.45 -6.17 25.20
CA ALA A 276 15.79 -6.69 23.88
C ALA A 276 15.53 -8.20 23.78
N GLN A 277 15.03 -8.62 22.64
CA GLN A 277 14.64 -10.00 22.37
C GLN A 277 15.42 -10.59 21.19
N PRO A 278 15.63 -11.91 21.11
CA PRO A 278 16.23 -12.54 19.94
C PRO A 278 15.38 -12.35 18.70
N CYS A 279 16.01 -11.98 17.59
CA CYS A 279 15.33 -11.90 16.29
C CYS A 279 14.82 -13.26 15.83
N LYS A 280 13.60 -13.31 15.32
CA LYS A 280 13.02 -14.50 14.66
C LYS A 280 13.69 -14.80 13.32
N ALA A 281 14.14 -13.76 12.63
CA ALA A 281 14.89 -13.82 11.39
C ALA A 281 16.19 -12.99 11.55
N PRO A 282 17.30 -13.40 10.89
CA PRO A 282 18.53 -12.63 10.97
C PRO A 282 18.36 -11.24 10.34
N TRP A 283 19.08 -10.26 10.88
CA TRP A 283 19.18 -8.96 10.26
C TRP A 283 19.73 -9.08 8.83
N PRO A 284 19.21 -8.32 7.85
CA PRO A 284 19.79 -8.26 6.53
C PRO A 284 21.28 -7.90 6.56
N GLN A 285 22.08 -8.57 5.73
CA GLN A 285 23.53 -8.26 5.65
C GLN A 285 23.74 -6.99 4.82
N ARG A 286 24.01 -5.89 5.51
CA ARG A 286 24.28 -4.57 4.92
C ARG A 286 25.01 -3.67 5.91
N ASP A 287 25.42 -2.50 5.47
CA ASP A 287 26.04 -1.48 6.34
C ASP A 287 24.93 -0.73 7.11
N TYR A 288 25.09 -0.65 8.42
CA TYR A 288 24.24 0.09 9.37
C TYR A 288 24.98 1.27 10.03
N SER A 289 26.20 1.60 9.58
CA SER A 289 27.05 2.63 10.22
C SER A 289 26.47 4.03 10.17
N SER A 290 25.56 4.30 9.21
CA SER A 290 24.88 5.59 9.08
C SER A 290 23.71 5.78 10.05
N LEU A 291 23.30 4.72 10.76
CA LEU A 291 22.22 4.73 11.73
C LEU A 291 22.72 4.95 13.16
N HIS A 292 21.78 5.04 14.10
CA HIS A 292 22.15 5.15 15.52
C HIS A 292 23.03 3.96 15.95
N PRO A 293 24.10 4.17 16.77
CA PRO A 293 25.03 3.10 17.16
C PRO A 293 24.38 1.86 17.79
N VAL A 294 23.26 2.03 18.48
CA VAL A 294 22.49 0.93 19.07
C VAL A 294 22.08 -0.11 18.03
N ILE A 295 21.80 0.31 16.78
CA ILE A 295 21.41 -0.60 15.70
C ILE A 295 22.54 -1.60 15.40
N SER A 296 23.79 -1.13 15.34
CA SER A 296 24.94 -2.01 15.16
C SER A 296 25.09 -3.03 16.30
N THR A 297 24.74 -2.63 17.53
CA THR A 297 24.73 -3.53 18.69
C THR A 297 23.62 -4.60 18.55
N LEU A 298 22.41 -4.21 18.17
CA LEU A 298 21.29 -5.13 17.92
C LEU A 298 21.63 -6.14 16.82
N VAL A 299 22.15 -5.65 15.69
CA VAL A 299 22.56 -6.47 14.55
C VAL A 299 23.62 -7.50 14.97
N SER A 300 24.70 -7.07 15.65
CA SER A 300 25.79 -7.96 16.04
C SER A 300 25.39 -9.06 17.02
N ARG A 301 24.35 -8.82 17.81
CA ARG A 301 23.82 -9.76 18.80
C ARG A 301 22.57 -10.51 18.31
N SER A 302 22.09 -10.22 17.09
CA SER A 302 20.82 -10.76 16.55
C SER A 302 19.63 -10.49 17.47
N LEU A 303 19.56 -9.26 18.00
CA LEU A 303 18.50 -8.80 18.90
C LEU A 303 17.60 -7.75 18.19
N TRP A 304 16.45 -7.50 18.76
CA TRP A 304 15.54 -6.42 18.41
C TRP A 304 14.90 -5.83 19.68
N LEU A 305 14.35 -4.62 19.58
CA LEU A 305 13.73 -3.94 20.72
C LEU A 305 12.46 -3.21 20.25
N GLU A 306 11.32 -3.51 20.89
CA GLU A 306 10.09 -2.75 20.75
C GLU A 306 10.22 -1.36 21.36
N HIS A 307 9.91 -0.35 20.60
CA HIS A 307 10.05 1.03 21.08
C HIS A 307 8.97 1.43 22.11
N GLU A 308 7.85 0.69 22.21
CA GLU A 308 6.84 0.91 23.25
C GLU A 308 7.42 0.86 24.67
N ALA A 309 8.40 0.00 24.90
CA ALA A 309 9.04 -0.08 26.21
C ALA A 309 9.73 1.22 26.62
N LEU A 310 10.23 1.98 25.64
CA LEU A 310 10.96 3.23 25.85
C LEU A 310 10.07 4.40 26.25
N VAL A 311 8.80 4.40 25.81
CA VAL A 311 7.83 5.49 26.05
C VAL A 311 7.51 5.65 27.53
N LEU A 312 7.57 4.56 28.29
CA LEU A 312 7.23 4.54 29.71
C LEU A 312 8.38 5.01 30.63
N ASP A 313 9.58 5.25 30.09
CA ASP A 313 10.69 5.77 30.88
C ASP A 313 10.43 7.25 31.29
N HIS A 314 10.71 7.56 32.56
CA HIS A 314 10.52 8.91 33.11
C HIS A 314 11.36 9.99 32.41
N ARG A 315 12.43 9.61 31.70
CA ARG A 315 13.30 10.50 30.92
C ARG A 315 12.72 10.82 29.54
N PHE A 316 11.78 10.01 29.02
CA PHE A 316 11.30 10.10 27.66
C PHE A 316 10.71 11.48 27.34
N ALA A 317 9.84 12.01 28.20
CA ALA A 317 9.22 13.31 28.01
C ALA A 317 10.27 14.46 27.98
N ALA A 318 11.27 14.42 28.85
CA ALA A 318 12.34 15.41 28.88
C ALA A 318 13.21 15.39 27.62
N GLU A 319 13.51 14.20 27.08
CA GLU A 319 14.24 14.07 25.81
C GLU A 319 13.43 14.62 24.63
N LEU A 320 12.14 14.33 24.56
CA LEU A 320 11.26 14.93 23.54
C LEU A 320 11.25 16.45 23.59
N GLU A 321 11.12 17.04 24.77
CA GLU A 321 11.17 18.49 24.96
C GLU A 321 12.51 19.07 24.47
N SER A 322 13.61 18.38 24.71
CA SER A 322 14.94 18.80 24.25
C SER A 322 15.09 18.80 22.73
N LEU A 323 14.38 17.91 22.03
CA LEU A 323 14.37 17.83 20.57
C LEU A 323 13.57 18.97 19.92
N ILE A 324 12.57 19.49 20.62
CA ILE A 324 11.63 20.49 20.09
C ILE A 324 12.10 21.90 20.45
N THR A 325 12.83 22.05 21.56
CA THR A 325 13.39 23.34 21.97
C THR A 325 14.59 23.69 21.08
N PRO A 326 14.53 24.80 20.32
CA PRO A 326 15.60 25.15 19.41
C PRO A 326 16.90 25.40 20.20
N ARG A 327 17.93 24.59 20.00
CA ARG A 327 19.29 25.05 20.24
C ARG A 327 19.58 26.09 19.18
N SER A 328 19.75 27.34 19.58
CA SER A 328 19.77 28.54 18.75
C SER A 328 20.76 28.58 17.57
N THR A 329 21.65 27.59 17.47
CA THR A 329 22.69 27.50 16.42
C THR A 329 22.44 26.44 15.33
N GLU A 330 21.68 25.38 15.62
CA GLU A 330 21.44 24.32 14.65
C GLU A 330 20.21 24.56 13.77
N LEU A 331 19.21 25.30 14.25
CA LEU A 331 17.98 25.57 13.48
C LEU A 331 18.25 26.41 12.23
N ASN A 332 19.21 27.34 12.28
CA ASN A 332 19.54 28.21 11.13
C ASN A 332 20.21 27.42 10.01
N SER A 333 21.01 26.40 10.31
CA SER A 333 21.66 25.58 9.27
C SER A 333 20.70 24.66 8.55
N TRP A 334 19.63 24.19 9.21
CA TRP A 334 18.63 23.31 8.59
C TRP A 334 17.59 24.06 7.77
N LEU A 335 17.18 25.25 8.19
CA LEU A 335 16.33 26.13 7.39
C LEU A 335 17.01 26.54 6.09
N ASP A 336 18.32 26.78 6.12
CA ASP A 336 19.12 27.06 4.92
C ASP A 336 19.20 25.86 3.96
N VAL A 337 19.25 24.62 4.47
CA VAL A 337 19.23 23.39 3.66
C VAL A 337 17.84 23.18 3.03
N LEU A 338 16.77 23.40 3.77
CA LEU A 338 15.39 23.26 3.25
C LEU A 338 15.06 24.34 2.21
N GLN A 339 15.53 25.57 2.38
CA GLN A 339 15.36 26.63 1.39
C GLN A 339 16.16 26.36 0.11
N LYS A 340 17.36 25.78 0.20
CA LYS A 340 18.16 25.39 -0.95
C LYS A 340 17.57 24.22 -1.74
N THR A 341 16.93 23.25 -1.08
CA THR A 341 16.24 22.14 -1.77
C THR A 341 14.95 22.59 -2.44
N ALA A 342 14.19 23.49 -1.85
CA ALA A 342 12.97 24.04 -2.45
C ALA A 342 13.26 24.92 -3.67
N SER A 343 14.38 25.65 -3.69
CA SER A 343 14.78 26.49 -4.84
C SER A 343 15.34 25.70 -6.03
N ASN A 344 15.86 24.48 -5.80
CA ASN A 344 16.37 23.59 -6.85
C ASN A 344 15.30 22.71 -7.51
N SER A 345 14.09 22.64 -6.97
CA SER A 345 12.96 21.89 -7.55
C SER A 345 12.04 22.77 -8.43
N SER A 346 12.38 24.05 -8.60
CA SER A 346 11.59 25.03 -9.39
C SER A 346 12.34 25.53 -10.64
N SER A 347 13.44 24.86 -11.01
CA SER A 347 14.20 25.15 -12.23
C SER A 347 14.16 23.88 -13.17
#